data_b25b31e4ce26e85639026e34c5e3fd7e
#
_entry.id   b25b31e4ce26e85639026e34c5e3fd7e
#
_cell.length_a   1.000
_cell.length_b   1.000
_cell.length_c   1.000
_cell.angle_alpha   90.00
_cell.angle_beta   90.00
_cell.angle_gamma   90.00
#
_symmetry.space_group_name_H-M   'P 1'
#
loop_
_entity.id
_entity.type
_entity.pdbx_description
1 polymer ?
#
loop_
_entity_poly.entity_id
_entity_poly.type
_entity_poly.pdbx_seq_one_letter_code
_entity_poly.pdbx_strand_id
1 'polypeptide(L)'
;MKQILMGNEAIALGLIHANVDVVSGYPGTPSSEILGNFQKLRDKMGLQAYAEWASNEKVGYEVAYAHAMSGKNACATMKQVGLNVAADAVMNSAYIGNIGAMILISADDPGFYSSQTEQDSRVFAKFARIPALDPANPQEAYDFIKICAEISRKFEIPVMFRSIMRVAHARQNCEISENSEFNPPKGEFIKNTNRWAGVPPGPRYIQGVELLEKIEQIRKFNYENFIKPKIANLKGGDKAEILCITSGVASSYVSEAVAELKINADVLKIDMPTPLPYNELNELCKSYKKVVVFEEPYACMEEDLSGENIYGKKTGHVHKIHEFGKDKVFEAFVNLGILKGENPFKASKFSAYELPKRPPNLCPGCPHRDIFYSITKTFRTKQSIYASDIGCYTLALNQNAIDHFLCMGASISTASGFSLANPDKTVVATIGDSTFLHSGMPPLINAVYQKHKFILIILDNSTTAMTGRQTTPERASGDIDIKKLVEGCGIKCHEYFYEPDLNKTMLFMKGLKSAYENSEVPVVAVIRQFCILDKEGSKIPQIYATVNEAKCVECDTCVGKYKCPAMSYNERHKVQIDPFLCTGCSACIGGLCPTDAFEVRSK
;
A
#
# COMPACT_ATOMS: atom_id res chain seq x y z
N MET A 1 18.39 -9.62 -24.47
CA MET A 1 17.05 -10.03 -24.98
C MET A 1 16.02 -8.94 -24.69
N LYS A 2 15.01 -8.75 -25.57
CA LYS A 2 13.92 -7.81 -25.31
C LYS A 2 12.67 -8.56 -24.84
N GLN A 3 12.04 -8.06 -23.77
CA GLN A 3 10.84 -8.67 -23.19
C GLN A 3 9.86 -7.58 -22.72
N ILE A 4 8.56 -7.77 -22.97
CA ILE A 4 7.53 -6.89 -22.42
C ILE A 4 7.31 -7.26 -20.96
N LEU A 5 7.62 -6.32 -20.07
CA LEU A 5 7.47 -6.48 -18.63
C LEU A 5 6.58 -5.36 -18.05
N MET A 6 5.77 -5.73 -17.07
CA MET A 6 5.19 -4.78 -16.15
C MET A 6 6.26 -4.33 -15.13
N GLY A 7 6.17 -3.12 -14.61
CA GLY A 7 7.18 -2.61 -13.68
C GLY A 7 7.45 -3.53 -12.49
N ASN A 8 6.41 -4.08 -11.87
CA ASN A 8 6.58 -5.04 -10.77
C ASN A 8 7.22 -6.38 -11.23
N GLU A 9 7.00 -6.80 -12.48
CA GLU A 9 7.68 -7.96 -13.09
C GLU A 9 9.16 -7.63 -13.34
N ALA A 10 9.44 -6.42 -13.83
CA ALA A 10 10.79 -5.92 -14.07
C ALA A 10 11.61 -5.84 -12.78
N ILE A 11 11.01 -5.33 -11.67
CA ILE A 11 11.63 -5.32 -10.35
C ILE A 11 11.95 -6.74 -9.88
N ALA A 12 10.99 -7.66 -9.97
CA ALA A 12 11.17 -9.05 -9.53
C ALA A 12 12.29 -9.75 -10.31
N LEU A 13 12.37 -9.55 -11.61
CA LEU A 13 13.45 -10.08 -12.45
C LEU A 13 14.79 -9.40 -12.12
N GLY A 14 14.78 -8.09 -11.86
CA GLY A 14 15.95 -7.33 -11.41
C GLY A 14 16.51 -7.87 -10.10
N LEU A 15 15.67 -8.25 -9.13
CA LEU A 15 16.09 -8.88 -7.88
C LEU A 15 16.84 -10.21 -8.12
N ILE A 16 16.33 -11.05 -9.02
CA ILE A 16 17.00 -12.31 -9.40
C ILE A 16 18.36 -12.02 -10.04
N HIS A 17 18.41 -11.10 -11.00
CA HIS A 17 19.65 -10.75 -11.70
C HIS A 17 20.65 -9.97 -10.82
N ALA A 18 20.20 -9.39 -9.71
CA ALA A 18 21.06 -8.80 -8.67
C ALA A 18 21.51 -9.83 -7.61
N ASN A 19 21.18 -11.11 -7.81
CA ASN A 19 21.50 -12.19 -6.86
C ASN A 19 20.91 -11.96 -5.47
N VAL A 20 19.70 -11.46 -5.40
CA VAL A 20 18.94 -11.34 -4.15
C VAL A 20 18.33 -12.72 -3.84
N ASP A 21 18.75 -13.32 -2.74
CA ASP A 21 18.35 -14.68 -2.36
C ASP A 21 17.30 -14.71 -1.23
N VAL A 22 16.97 -13.55 -0.67
CA VAL A 22 15.90 -13.42 0.33
C VAL A 22 15.01 -12.22 -0.01
N VAL A 23 13.71 -12.48 -0.18
CA VAL A 23 12.69 -11.45 -0.35
C VAL A 23 11.58 -11.65 0.66
N SER A 24 11.38 -10.70 1.55
CA SER A 24 10.33 -10.71 2.55
C SER A 24 9.46 -9.45 2.43
N GLY A 25 8.17 -9.53 2.75
CA GLY A 25 7.31 -8.37 2.64
C GLY A 25 5.90 -8.60 3.15
N TYR A 26 5.11 -7.52 3.16
CA TYR A 26 3.69 -7.59 3.50
C TYR A 26 2.85 -7.08 2.32
N PRO A 27 1.66 -7.68 2.07
CA PRO A 27 0.83 -7.31 0.92
C PRO A 27 0.30 -5.87 1.02
N GLY A 28 0.51 -5.09 -0.04
CA GLY A 28 0.00 -3.72 -0.16
C GLY A 28 0.08 -3.24 -1.61
N THR A 29 -1.03 -2.76 -2.19
CA THR A 29 -1.04 -2.19 -3.55
C THR A 29 -0.35 -0.83 -3.55
N PRO A 30 0.69 -0.60 -4.41
CA PRO A 30 1.06 -1.35 -5.61
C PRO A 30 2.26 -2.31 -5.46
N SER A 31 2.74 -2.68 -4.27
CA SER A 31 3.94 -3.52 -4.10
C SER A 31 3.69 -5.04 -4.17
N SER A 32 2.44 -5.50 -3.99
CA SER A 32 2.13 -6.93 -3.81
C SER A 32 2.61 -7.83 -4.93
N GLU A 33 2.58 -7.35 -6.18
CA GLU A 33 2.97 -8.17 -7.33
C GLU A 33 4.49 -8.42 -7.39
N ILE A 34 5.30 -7.61 -6.72
CA ILE A 34 6.77 -7.76 -6.72
C ILE A 34 7.15 -9.11 -6.13
N LEU A 35 6.76 -9.37 -4.87
CA LEU A 35 7.04 -10.63 -4.19
C LEU A 35 6.37 -11.81 -4.88
N GLY A 36 5.11 -11.65 -5.30
CA GLY A 36 4.39 -12.69 -6.02
C GLY A 36 5.05 -13.08 -7.35
N ASN A 37 5.60 -12.12 -8.10
CA ASN A 37 6.33 -12.40 -9.33
C ASN A 37 7.72 -12.98 -9.04
N PHE A 38 8.41 -12.54 -7.98
CA PHE A 38 9.66 -13.16 -7.55
C PHE A 38 9.47 -14.64 -7.23
N GLN A 39 8.42 -15.01 -6.48
CA GLN A 39 8.09 -16.40 -6.16
C GLN A 39 7.85 -17.22 -7.44
N LYS A 40 7.04 -16.71 -8.38
CA LYS A 40 6.77 -17.38 -9.66
C LYS A 40 8.03 -17.60 -10.51
N LEU A 41 8.89 -16.57 -10.58
CA LEU A 41 10.15 -16.65 -11.34
C LEU A 41 11.13 -17.61 -10.68
N ARG A 42 11.30 -17.55 -9.35
CA ARG A 42 12.09 -18.48 -8.56
C ARG A 42 11.69 -19.93 -8.85
N ASP A 43 10.39 -20.24 -8.74
CA ASP A 43 9.86 -21.59 -8.93
C ASP A 43 10.02 -22.06 -10.39
N LYS A 44 9.75 -21.18 -11.37
CA LYS A 44 9.92 -21.46 -12.80
C LYS A 44 11.38 -21.76 -13.17
N MET A 45 12.32 -21.07 -12.54
CA MET A 45 13.75 -21.19 -12.81
C MET A 45 14.44 -22.22 -11.90
N GLY A 46 13.73 -22.80 -10.92
CA GLY A 46 14.29 -23.77 -9.97
C GLY A 46 15.37 -23.18 -9.04
N LEU A 47 15.24 -21.89 -8.69
CA LEU A 47 16.27 -21.18 -7.90
C LEU A 47 16.14 -21.48 -6.42
N GLN A 48 17.29 -21.60 -5.74
CA GLN A 48 17.37 -21.73 -4.29
C GLN A 48 17.36 -20.33 -3.62
N ALA A 49 16.20 -19.69 -3.63
CA ALA A 49 15.97 -18.41 -2.99
C ALA A 49 14.78 -18.50 -2.02
N TYR A 50 14.80 -17.73 -0.96
CA TYR A 50 13.72 -17.67 0.03
C TYR A 50 12.80 -16.49 -0.25
N ALA A 51 11.49 -16.71 -0.15
CA ALA A 51 10.50 -15.66 -0.32
C ALA A 51 9.30 -15.90 0.61
N GLU A 52 8.92 -14.89 1.39
CA GLU A 52 7.84 -15.01 2.36
C GLU A 52 6.92 -13.80 2.39
N TRP A 53 5.65 -14.04 2.65
CA TRP A 53 4.72 -13.05 3.15
C TRP A 53 4.80 -13.01 4.68
N ALA A 54 5.39 -11.97 5.22
CA ALA A 54 5.51 -11.77 6.66
C ALA A 54 4.16 -11.39 7.31
N SER A 55 4.06 -11.46 8.62
CA SER A 55 2.85 -11.06 9.35
C SER A 55 2.61 -9.54 9.33
N ASN A 56 3.68 -8.73 9.24
CA ASN A 56 3.65 -7.30 8.98
C ASN A 56 4.97 -6.81 8.37
N GLU A 57 5.02 -5.54 7.99
CA GLU A 57 6.17 -4.94 7.31
C GLU A 57 7.42 -4.85 8.17
N LYS A 58 7.26 -4.61 9.49
CA LYS A 58 8.39 -4.59 10.43
C LYS A 58 9.08 -5.96 10.48
N VAL A 59 8.30 -7.02 10.65
CA VAL A 59 8.81 -8.41 10.66
C VAL A 59 9.48 -8.75 9.32
N GLY A 60 8.85 -8.41 8.20
CA GLY A 60 9.42 -8.65 6.88
C GLY A 60 10.74 -7.93 6.66
N TYR A 61 10.85 -6.67 7.12
CA TYR A 61 12.09 -5.92 7.06
C TYR A 61 13.18 -6.54 7.93
N GLU A 62 12.87 -6.90 9.17
CA GLU A 62 13.83 -7.47 10.13
C GLU A 62 14.39 -8.82 9.67
N VAL A 63 13.54 -9.67 9.07
CA VAL A 63 13.98 -10.94 8.47
C VAL A 63 14.95 -10.70 7.31
N ALA A 64 14.62 -9.85 6.37
CA ALA A 64 15.48 -9.48 5.24
C ALA A 64 16.80 -8.84 5.73
N TYR A 65 16.70 -7.93 6.70
CA TYR A 65 17.86 -7.23 7.23
C TYR A 65 18.84 -8.16 7.94
N ALA A 66 18.35 -9.15 8.71
CA ALA A 66 19.21 -10.15 9.36
C ALA A 66 20.03 -10.97 8.33
N HIS A 67 19.45 -11.28 7.17
CA HIS A 67 20.17 -11.89 6.06
C HIS A 67 21.26 -10.97 5.50
N ALA A 68 20.94 -9.68 5.31
CA ALA A 68 21.93 -8.69 4.85
C ALA A 68 23.08 -8.48 5.86
N MET A 69 22.79 -8.51 7.16
CA MET A 69 23.82 -8.50 8.22
C MET A 69 24.74 -9.72 8.12
N SER A 70 24.21 -10.85 7.66
CA SER A 70 24.96 -12.10 7.47
C SER A 70 25.73 -12.16 6.13
N GLY A 71 25.82 -11.05 5.38
CA GLY A 71 26.57 -10.98 4.14
C GLY A 71 25.82 -11.47 2.89
N LYS A 72 24.54 -11.81 3.01
CA LYS A 72 23.67 -12.23 1.92
C LYS A 72 22.91 -11.03 1.31
N ASN A 73 22.43 -11.18 0.07
CA ASN A 73 21.61 -10.13 -0.53
C ASN A 73 20.15 -10.33 -0.19
N ALA A 74 19.50 -9.29 0.32
CA ALA A 74 18.13 -9.35 0.78
C ALA A 74 17.31 -8.14 0.31
N CYS A 75 16.01 -8.35 0.19
CA CYS A 75 15.04 -7.32 -0.13
C CYS A 75 13.84 -7.38 0.80
N ALA A 76 13.43 -6.23 1.30
CA ALA A 76 12.10 -6.06 1.92
C ALA A 76 11.20 -5.23 0.99
N THR A 77 9.97 -5.67 0.77
CA THR A 77 9.01 -4.97 -0.11
C THR A 77 7.72 -4.63 0.63
N MET A 78 7.29 -3.39 0.49
CA MET A 78 6.11 -2.87 1.18
C MET A 78 5.52 -1.64 0.47
N LYS A 79 4.29 -1.30 0.84
CA LYS A 79 3.65 -0.04 0.47
C LYS A 79 4.15 1.09 1.37
N GLN A 80 4.04 2.37 0.93
CA GLN A 80 4.49 3.53 1.72
C GLN A 80 3.90 3.59 3.15
N VAL A 81 2.65 3.18 3.34
CA VAL A 81 2.05 3.14 4.70
C VAL A 81 2.66 2.03 5.56
N GLY A 82 3.11 0.93 4.94
CA GLY A 82 3.83 -0.14 5.62
C GLY A 82 5.25 0.27 6.01
N LEU A 83 5.86 1.21 5.29
CA LEU A 83 7.13 1.81 5.69
C LEU A 83 7.04 2.48 7.06
N ASN A 84 5.88 3.06 7.41
CA ASN A 84 5.67 3.62 8.74
C ASN A 84 5.65 2.54 9.83
N VAL A 85 5.17 1.33 9.52
CA VAL A 85 5.19 0.18 10.45
C VAL A 85 6.62 -0.32 10.67
N ALA A 86 7.46 -0.32 9.64
CA ALA A 86 8.85 -0.74 9.69
C ALA A 86 9.83 0.38 10.11
N ALA A 87 9.34 1.61 10.33
CA ALA A 87 10.16 2.81 10.45
C ALA A 87 11.29 2.69 11.48
N ASP A 88 11.01 2.20 12.69
CA ASP A 88 12.03 2.06 13.74
C ASP A 88 13.15 1.08 13.33
N ALA A 89 12.80 -0.04 12.71
CA ALA A 89 13.77 -1.01 12.22
C ALA A 89 14.65 -0.42 11.10
N VAL A 90 14.03 0.32 10.16
CA VAL A 90 14.76 1.02 9.09
C VAL A 90 15.71 2.07 9.64
N MET A 91 15.26 2.90 10.59
CA MET A 91 16.09 3.93 11.25
C MET A 91 17.32 3.32 11.93
N ASN A 92 17.12 2.26 12.72
CA ASN A 92 18.21 1.59 13.40
C ASN A 92 19.20 0.93 12.45
N SER A 93 18.72 0.33 11.36
CA SER A 93 19.56 -0.33 10.37
C SER A 93 20.50 0.64 9.61
N ALA A 94 20.09 1.90 9.44
CA ALA A 94 20.94 2.93 8.85
C ALA A 94 22.20 3.20 9.69
N TYR A 95 22.09 3.18 11.01
CA TYR A 95 23.22 3.33 11.93
C TYR A 95 24.11 2.09 11.97
N ILE A 96 23.49 0.90 12.07
CA ILE A 96 24.19 -0.37 12.23
C ILE A 96 24.87 -0.79 10.92
N GLY A 97 24.22 -0.54 9.78
CA GLY A 97 24.68 -0.96 8.45
C GLY A 97 24.47 -2.46 8.18
N ASN A 98 24.90 -2.91 7.04
CA ASN A 98 24.82 -4.30 6.57
C ASN A 98 26.13 -4.71 5.89
N ILE A 99 26.30 -6.00 5.60
CA ILE A 99 27.46 -6.54 4.85
C ILE A 99 27.04 -6.92 3.42
N GLY A 100 25.99 -7.72 3.29
CA GLY A 100 25.37 -8.02 2.01
C GLY A 100 24.46 -6.87 1.56
N ALA A 101 23.84 -6.96 0.41
CA ALA A 101 22.91 -5.92 -0.03
C ALA A 101 21.61 -5.98 0.78
N MET A 102 21.15 -4.82 1.26
CA MET A 102 19.81 -4.64 1.82
C MET A 102 19.03 -3.63 0.97
N ILE A 103 18.06 -4.12 0.21
CA ILE A 103 17.19 -3.31 -0.63
C ILE A 103 15.84 -3.17 0.06
N LEU A 104 15.41 -1.93 0.30
CA LEU A 104 14.09 -1.61 0.79
C LEU A 104 13.24 -1.06 -0.36
N ILE A 105 12.29 -1.83 -0.85
CA ILE A 105 11.34 -1.37 -1.87
C ILE A 105 10.14 -0.77 -1.17
N SER A 106 9.96 0.55 -1.33
CA SER A 106 8.74 1.26 -0.93
C SER A 106 7.94 1.67 -2.16
N ALA A 107 6.68 1.29 -2.20
CA ALA A 107 5.80 1.60 -3.32
C ALA A 107 4.79 2.69 -2.93
N ASP A 108 4.98 3.88 -3.48
CA ASP A 108 4.16 5.06 -3.24
C ASP A 108 2.90 5.09 -4.12
N ASP A 109 1.89 5.81 -3.65
CA ASP A 109 0.60 5.95 -4.30
C ASP A 109 0.19 7.44 -4.38
N PRO A 110 0.90 8.26 -5.19
CA PRO A 110 0.50 9.64 -5.44
C PRO A 110 -0.91 9.70 -6.01
N GLY A 111 -1.75 10.62 -5.49
CA GLY A 111 -3.14 10.77 -5.92
C GLY A 111 -4.17 9.92 -5.17
N PHE A 112 -3.79 9.19 -4.12
CA PHE A 112 -4.70 8.43 -3.22
C PHE A 112 -5.53 7.32 -3.89
N TYR A 113 -5.06 6.67 -4.95
CA TYR A 113 -5.86 5.66 -5.66
C TYR A 113 -6.18 4.42 -4.83
N SER A 114 -5.29 4.03 -3.92
CA SER A 114 -5.46 2.87 -3.04
C SER A 114 -4.98 3.11 -1.60
N SER A 115 -4.78 4.35 -1.20
CA SER A 115 -4.21 4.73 0.10
C SER A 115 -5.06 5.75 0.84
N GLN A 116 -5.00 5.74 2.17
CA GLN A 116 -5.65 6.75 3.02
C GLN A 116 -4.85 8.04 3.09
N THR A 117 -3.55 7.97 2.85
CA THR A 117 -2.65 9.13 2.88
C THR A 117 -1.74 9.14 1.67
N GLU A 118 -1.45 10.32 1.16
CA GLU A 118 -0.34 10.54 0.24
C GLU A 118 0.93 10.68 1.05
N GLN A 119 1.98 9.97 0.67
CA GLN A 119 3.29 10.02 1.31
C GLN A 119 4.37 9.96 0.24
N ASP A 120 5.54 10.53 0.55
CA ASP A 120 6.71 10.51 -0.30
C ASP A 120 7.84 9.77 0.41
N SER A 121 8.11 8.56 -0.03
CA SER A 121 9.17 7.73 0.58
C SER A 121 10.56 8.32 0.43
N ARG A 122 10.81 9.25 -0.51
CA ARG A 122 12.09 9.97 -0.65
C ARG A 122 12.35 10.86 0.57
N VAL A 123 11.29 11.51 1.09
CA VAL A 123 11.37 12.33 2.32
C VAL A 123 11.66 11.44 3.53
N PHE A 124 11.05 10.25 3.60
CA PHE A 124 11.38 9.27 4.63
C PHE A 124 12.84 8.80 4.52
N ALA A 125 13.32 8.48 3.31
CA ALA A 125 14.72 8.08 3.10
C ALA A 125 15.70 9.16 3.54
N LYS A 126 15.40 10.43 3.26
CA LYS A 126 16.16 11.60 3.73
C LYS A 126 16.18 11.68 5.26
N PHE A 127 15.03 11.50 5.91
CA PHE A 127 14.91 11.47 7.36
C PHE A 127 15.66 10.28 7.99
N ALA A 128 15.57 9.09 7.38
CA ALA A 128 16.27 7.89 7.82
C ALA A 128 17.78 7.90 7.48
N ARG A 129 18.24 8.86 6.67
CA ARG A 129 19.63 8.95 6.19
C ARG A 129 20.05 7.70 5.42
N ILE A 130 19.19 7.22 4.52
CA ILE A 130 19.50 6.14 3.59
C ILE A 130 19.40 6.64 2.15
N PRO A 131 20.22 6.13 1.21
CA PRO A 131 20.10 6.50 -0.19
C PRO A 131 18.81 5.97 -0.80
N ALA A 132 18.24 6.73 -1.75
CA ALA A 132 17.01 6.34 -2.45
C ALA A 132 17.15 6.55 -3.96
N LEU A 133 16.78 5.54 -4.74
CA LEU A 133 16.66 5.58 -6.19
C LEU A 133 15.20 5.66 -6.61
N ASP A 134 14.92 6.44 -7.67
CA ASP A 134 13.56 6.79 -8.13
C ASP A 134 13.42 6.54 -9.64
N PRO A 135 13.00 5.33 -10.08
CA PRO A 135 12.90 4.98 -11.51
C PRO A 135 11.71 5.69 -12.17
N ALA A 136 11.85 6.01 -13.46
CA ALA A 136 10.82 6.66 -14.27
C ALA A 136 9.93 5.68 -15.06
N ASN A 137 10.39 4.45 -15.26
CA ASN A 137 9.75 3.47 -16.14
C ASN A 137 10.18 2.03 -15.80
N PRO A 138 9.55 0.99 -16.40
CA PRO A 138 9.90 -0.40 -16.14
C PRO A 138 11.34 -0.80 -16.48
N GLN A 139 11.98 -0.20 -17.49
CA GLN A 139 13.38 -0.46 -17.79
C GLN A 139 14.28 -0.01 -16.63
N GLU A 140 14.11 1.21 -16.18
CA GLU A 140 14.88 1.71 -15.04
C GLU A 140 14.53 0.95 -13.74
N ALA A 141 13.28 0.51 -13.61
CA ALA A 141 12.89 -0.32 -12.48
C ALA A 141 13.68 -1.65 -12.43
N TYR A 142 13.98 -2.25 -13.58
CA TYR A 142 14.85 -3.40 -13.68
C TYR A 142 16.32 -3.06 -13.39
N ASP A 143 16.85 -2.01 -14.03
CA ASP A 143 18.27 -1.65 -13.96
C ASP A 143 18.67 -1.16 -12.57
N PHE A 144 17.83 -0.35 -11.93
CA PHE A 144 18.14 0.29 -10.64
C PHE A 144 18.19 -0.71 -9.46
N ILE A 145 17.56 -1.86 -9.56
CA ILE A 145 17.69 -2.91 -8.53
C ILE A 145 19.15 -3.36 -8.38
N LYS A 146 19.86 -3.56 -9.49
CA LYS A 146 21.28 -3.92 -9.47
C LYS A 146 22.11 -2.79 -8.85
N ILE A 147 21.82 -1.56 -9.22
CA ILE A 147 22.49 -0.37 -8.68
C ILE A 147 22.25 -0.25 -7.16
N CYS A 148 21.01 -0.49 -6.69
CA CYS A 148 20.70 -0.53 -5.25
C CYS A 148 21.56 -1.56 -4.52
N ALA A 149 21.66 -2.78 -5.07
CA ALA A 149 22.47 -3.84 -4.47
C ALA A 149 23.97 -3.48 -4.42
N GLU A 150 24.49 -2.87 -5.47
CA GLU A 150 25.89 -2.42 -5.56
C GLU A 150 26.21 -1.31 -4.55
N ILE A 151 25.35 -0.29 -4.45
CA ILE A 151 25.48 0.81 -3.49
C ILE A 151 25.38 0.27 -2.06
N SER A 152 24.41 -0.59 -1.80
CA SER A 152 24.19 -1.16 -0.47
C SER A 152 25.40 -1.93 0.03
N ARG A 153 26.00 -2.78 -0.80
CA ARG A 153 27.23 -3.51 -0.45
C ARG A 153 28.44 -2.60 -0.32
N LYS A 154 28.59 -1.66 -1.25
CA LYS A 154 29.77 -0.78 -1.29
C LYS A 154 29.86 0.11 -0.06
N PHE A 155 28.72 0.63 0.40
CA PHE A 155 28.68 1.57 1.51
C PHE A 155 28.15 0.93 2.80
N GLU A 156 27.84 -0.36 2.76
CA GLU A 156 27.31 -1.11 3.91
C GLU A 156 26.13 -0.39 4.60
N ILE A 157 25.12 -0.05 3.80
CA ILE A 157 23.92 0.70 4.22
C ILE A 157 22.68 0.18 3.48
N PRO A 158 21.50 0.13 4.12
CA PRO A 158 20.26 -0.14 3.40
C PRO A 158 20.02 0.92 2.30
N VAL A 159 19.53 0.49 1.15
CA VAL A 159 19.20 1.38 0.02
C VAL A 159 17.72 1.27 -0.28
N MET A 160 17.04 2.42 -0.35
CA MET A 160 15.65 2.46 -0.76
C MET A 160 15.54 2.48 -2.29
N PHE A 161 14.70 1.61 -2.80
CA PHE A 161 14.17 1.69 -4.15
C PHE A 161 12.73 2.18 -4.06
N ARG A 162 12.47 3.39 -4.52
CA ARG A 162 11.13 3.95 -4.56
C ARG A 162 10.43 3.54 -5.84
N SER A 163 9.31 2.84 -5.74
CA SER A 163 8.39 2.64 -6.86
C SER A 163 7.15 3.53 -6.68
N ILE A 164 6.41 3.74 -7.75
CA ILE A 164 5.10 4.39 -7.68
C ILE A 164 4.08 3.60 -8.49
N MET A 165 2.77 3.82 -8.23
CA MET A 165 1.68 3.12 -8.90
C MET A 165 1.85 3.06 -10.43
N ARG A 166 2.19 4.19 -11.07
CA ARG A 166 2.32 4.28 -12.54
C ARG A 166 3.51 3.50 -13.07
N VAL A 167 4.63 3.48 -12.37
CA VAL A 167 5.79 2.66 -12.76
C VAL A 167 5.50 1.18 -12.50
N ALA A 168 4.94 0.86 -11.34
CA ALA A 168 4.61 -0.51 -10.93
C ALA A 168 3.74 -1.26 -11.95
N HIS A 169 2.74 -0.58 -12.53
CA HIS A 169 1.76 -1.16 -13.44
C HIS A 169 1.96 -0.81 -14.91
N ALA A 170 2.91 0.07 -15.26
CA ALA A 170 3.25 0.32 -16.66
C ALA A 170 3.85 -0.92 -17.32
N ARG A 171 3.61 -1.07 -18.62
CA ARG A 171 4.22 -2.12 -19.44
C ARG A 171 5.15 -1.51 -20.47
N GLN A 172 6.33 -2.07 -20.60
CA GLN A 172 7.35 -1.61 -21.54
C GLN A 172 8.12 -2.78 -22.12
N ASN A 173 8.65 -2.61 -23.33
CA ASN A 173 9.62 -3.52 -23.90
C ASN A 173 10.98 -3.24 -23.27
N CYS A 174 11.38 -4.09 -22.31
CA CYS A 174 12.61 -3.93 -21.55
C CYS A 174 13.76 -4.74 -22.18
N GLU A 175 14.95 -4.15 -22.16
CA GLU A 175 16.20 -4.84 -22.49
C GLU A 175 16.72 -5.53 -21.23
N ILE A 176 16.79 -6.86 -21.25
CA ILE A 176 17.21 -7.65 -20.10
C ILE A 176 18.48 -8.45 -20.42
N SER A 177 19.31 -8.67 -19.40
CA SER A 177 20.50 -9.52 -19.53
C SER A 177 20.11 -10.97 -19.82
N GLU A 178 20.74 -11.59 -20.81
CA GLU A 178 20.48 -12.99 -21.19
C GLU A 178 21.25 -14.01 -20.34
N ASN A 179 22.40 -13.60 -19.79
CA ASN A 179 23.39 -14.48 -19.16
C ASN A 179 23.61 -14.17 -17.68
N SER A 180 22.57 -13.81 -16.93
CA SER A 180 22.75 -13.64 -15.49
C SER A 180 22.50 -14.99 -14.79
N GLU A 181 23.59 -15.66 -14.44
CA GLU A 181 23.52 -16.81 -13.52
C GLU A 181 23.11 -16.32 -12.13
N PHE A 182 22.17 -17.03 -11.52
CA PHE A 182 21.80 -16.78 -10.13
C PHE A 182 22.87 -17.41 -9.22
N ASN A 183 23.70 -16.55 -8.66
CA ASN A 183 24.79 -16.94 -7.78
C ASN A 183 24.88 -16.00 -6.57
N PRO A 184 23.98 -16.13 -5.61
CA PRO A 184 23.97 -15.26 -4.45
C PRO A 184 25.19 -15.46 -3.56
N PRO A 185 25.64 -14.41 -2.86
CA PRO A 185 26.82 -14.49 -2.00
C PRO A 185 26.61 -15.49 -0.86
N LYS A 186 27.63 -16.29 -0.60
CA LYS A 186 27.70 -17.16 0.59
C LYS A 186 28.07 -16.29 1.78
N GLY A 187 27.07 -15.87 2.55
CA GLY A 187 27.28 -15.03 3.73
C GLY A 187 27.33 -15.85 5.02
N GLU A 188 28.06 -15.32 5.99
CA GLU A 188 28.08 -15.81 7.38
C GLU A 188 28.02 -14.63 8.34
N PHE A 189 27.26 -14.77 9.43
CA PHE A 189 27.19 -13.73 10.45
C PHE A 189 28.48 -13.69 11.28
N ILE A 190 29.23 -12.61 11.15
CA ILE A 190 30.46 -12.38 11.91
C ILE A 190 30.12 -11.61 13.19
N LYS A 191 30.38 -12.22 14.35
CA LYS A 191 30.14 -11.60 15.66
C LYS A 191 31.00 -10.35 15.85
N ASN A 192 30.33 -9.23 16.06
CA ASN A 192 30.95 -7.94 16.43
C ASN A 192 29.95 -7.15 17.27
N THR A 193 30.04 -7.26 18.59
CA THR A 193 29.08 -6.64 19.51
C THR A 193 29.06 -5.11 19.37
N ASN A 194 30.20 -4.47 19.16
CA ASN A 194 30.28 -3.02 19.00
C ASN A 194 29.55 -2.54 17.74
N ARG A 195 29.58 -3.34 16.67
CA ARG A 195 28.85 -3.04 15.44
C ARG A 195 27.38 -3.37 15.59
N TRP A 196 27.05 -4.61 15.96
CA TRP A 196 25.69 -5.13 15.85
C TRP A 196 24.79 -4.74 17.02
N ALA A 197 25.33 -4.58 18.23
CA ALA A 197 24.53 -4.26 19.40
C ALA A 197 24.45 -2.75 19.73
N GLY A 198 25.42 -1.95 19.30
CA GLY A 198 25.41 -0.49 19.32
C GLY A 198 24.82 0.19 20.56
N VAL A 199 25.32 -0.16 21.77
CA VAL A 199 24.78 0.38 23.02
C VAL A 199 25.15 1.86 23.20
N PRO A 200 24.18 2.78 23.52
CA PRO A 200 24.50 4.14 23.90
C PRO A 200 25.33 4.23 25.20
N PRO A 201 26.16 5.30 25.38
CA PRO A 201 26.48 6.33 24.40
C PRO A 201 27.58 5.95 23.41
N GLY A 202 28.48 5.04 23.75
CA GLY A 202 29.74 4.79 23.05
C GLY A 202 29.59 4.32 21.60
N PRO A 203 29.37 3.01 21.33
CA PRO A 203 29.34 2.51 19.95
C PRO A 203 28.28 3.21 19.08
N ARG A 204 27.11 3.56 19.63
CA ARG A 204 26.06 4.24 18.88
C ARG A 204 26.45 5.65 18.46
N TYR A 205 27.22 6.38 19.27
CA TYR A 205 27.75 7.69 18.88
C TYR A 205 28.70 7.56 17.69
N ILE A 206 29.62 6.59 17.75
CA ILE A 206 30.57 6.32 16.65
C ILE A 206 29.81 6.00 15.36
N GLN A 207 28.83 5.10 15.42
CA GLN A 207 27.96 4.78 14.27
C GLN A 207 27.25 6.00 13.70
N GLY A 208 26.83 6.94 14.56
CA GLY A 208 26.22 8.18 14.11
C GLY A 208 27.18 9.07 13.33
N VAL A 209 28.45 9.17 13.73
CA VAL A 209 29.49 9.90 13.00
C VAL A 209 29.80 9.20 11.68
N GLU A 210 30.03 7.89 11.72
CA GLU A 210 30.29 7.07 10.53
C GLU A 210 29.16 7.15 9.51
N LEU A 211 27.89 7.20 9.96
CA LEU A 211 26.74 7.36 9.08
C LEU A 211 26.77 8.71 8.34
N LEU A 212 27.12 9.80 9.03
CA LEU A 212 27.24 11.12 8.38
C LEU A 212 28.35 11.12 7.32
N GLU A 213 29.51 10.58 7.64
CA GLU A 213 30.62 10.45 6.68
C GLU A 213 30.25 9.59 5.48
N LYS A 214 29.55 8.48 5.73
CA LYS A 214 29.04 7.58 4.70
C LYS A 214 28.07 8.28 3.76
N ILE A 215 27.14 9.08 4.29
CA ILE A 215 26.20 9.86 3.47
C ILE A 215 26.94 10.87 2.57
N GLU A 216 27.98 11.51 3.07
CA GLU A 216 28.82 12.41 2.24
C GLU A 216 29.56 11.65 1.12
N GLN A 217 30.08 10.45 1.42
CA GLN A 217 30.70 9.60 0.40
C GLN A 217 29.69 9.17 -0.68
N ILE A 218 28.46 8.82 -0.28
CA ILE A 218 27.37 8.44 -1.20
C ILE A 218 26.95 9.66 -2.03
N ARG A 219 26.88 10.86 -1.44
CA ARG A 219 26.56 12.11 -2.15
C ARG A 219 27.58 12.38 -3.27
N LYS A 220 28.87 12.26 -2.96
CA LYS A 220 29.94 12.38 -3.93
C LYS A 220 29.84 11.30 -5.02
N PHE A 221 29.58 10.06 -4.62
CA PHE A 221 29.37 8.95 -5.54
C PHE A 221 28.19 9.21 -6.49
N ASN A 222 27.07 9.73 -5.97
CA ASN A 222 25.90 10.13 -6.75
C ASN A 222 26.28 11.17 -7.82
N TYR A 223 27.00 12.22 -7.41
CA TYR A 223 27.44 13.23 -8.36
C TYR A 223 28.31 12.66 -9.47
N GLU A 224 29.39 11.97 -9.13
CA GLU A 224 30.39 11.49 -10.10
C GLU A 224 29.80 10.44 -11.07
N ASN A 225 28.92 9.56 -10.60
CA ASN A 225 28.45 8.42 -11.41
C ASN A 225 27.10 8.66 -12.10
N PHE A 226 26.22 9.46 -11.53
CA PHE A 226 24.85 9.62 -12.09
C PHE A 226 24.56 11.02 -12.61
N ILE A 227 25.14 12.07 -12.04
CA ILE A 227 24.77 13.46 -12.37
C ILE A 227 25.77 14.09 -13.32
N LYS A 228 27.04 14.06 -13.01
CA LYS A 228 28.12 14.65 -13.83
C LYS A 228 28.14 14.18 -15.29
N PRO A 229 27.94 12.86 -15.60
CA PRO A 229 27.83 12.42 -16.98
C PRO A 229 26.64 13.00 -17.74
N LYS A 230 25.52 13.27 -17.02
CA LYS A 230 24.33 13.89 -17.62
C LYS A 230 24.53 15.39 -17.85
N ILE A 231 25.17 16.09 -16.92
CA ILE A 231 25.51 17.51 -17.07
C ILE A 231 26.34 17.74 -18.33
N ALA A 232 27.27 16.85 -18.64
CA ALA A 232 28.10 16.94 -19.84
C ALA A 232 27.31 16.93 -21.17
N ASN A 233 26.06 16.44 -21.14
CA ASN A 233 25.18 16.37 -22.30
C ASN A 233 24.16 17.54 -22.36
N LEU A 234 24.20 18.46 -21.39
CA LEU A 234 23.31 19.63 -21.39
C LEU A 234 23.84 20.68 -22.37
N LYS A 235 22.91 21.48 -22.92
CA LYS A 235 23.27 22.59 -23.83
C LYS A 235 24.02 23.72 -23.11
N GLY A 236 23.69 23.91 -21.83
CA GLY A 236 24.26 24.96 -21.00
C GLY A 236 23.52 26.30 -21.09
N GLY A 237 23.74 27.17 -20.09
CA GLY A 237 23.03 28.43 -19.92
C GLY A 237 23.11 29.43 -21.08
N ASP A 238 24.17 29.39 -21.91
CA ASP A 238 24.27 30.25 -23.11
C ASP A 238 23.34 29.80 -24.25
N LYS A 239 22.97 28.51 -24.30
CA LYS A 239 22.15 27.91 -25.35
C LYS A 239 20.74 27.56 -24.89
N ALA A 240 20.58 27.28 -23.57
CA ALA A 240 19.29 27.03 -22.94
C ALA A 240 19.19 27.86 -21.65
N GLU A 241 18.26 28.82 -21.60
CA GLU A 241 18.10 29.70 -20.44
C GLU A 241 17.38 29.03 -19.27
N ILE A 242 16.77 27.87 -19.50
CA ILE A 242 15.94 27.14 -18.55
C ILE A 242 16.57 25.78 -18.26
N LEU A 243 16.68 25.42 -16.98
CA LEU A 243 17.00 24.09 -16.52
C LEU A 243 15.78 23.47 -15.82
N CYS A 244 15.35 22.30 -16.27
CA CYS A 244 14.34 21.49 -15.59
C CYS A 244 15.05 20.38 -14.80
N ILE A 245 14.99 20.40 -13.47
CA ILE A 245 15.50 19.33 -12.61
C ILE A 245 14.30 18.45 -12.24
N THR A 246 14.43 17.13 -12.41
CA THR A 246 13.32 16.20 -12.20
C THR A 246 13.79 14.81 -11.74
N SER A 247 12.90 14.00 -11.14
CA SER A 247 13.16 12.60 -10.78
C SER A 247 11.95 11.71 -11.07
N GLY A 248 12.19 10.41 -11.08
CA GLY A 248 11.15 9.42 -11.24
C GLY A 248 10.29 9.65 -12.50
N VAL A 249 9.01 9.27 -12.42
CA VAL A 249 8.09 9.36 -13.56
C VAL A 249 7.85 10.80 -14.03
N ALA A 250 7.99 11.80 -13.17
CA ALA A 250 7.87 13.20 -13.56
C ALA A 250 8.86 13.56 -14.69
N SER A 251 10.02 12.90 -14.74
CA SER A 251 11.03 13.13 -15.79
C SER A 251 10.51 12.80 -17.20
N SER A 252 9.71 11.76 -17.33
CA SER A 252 9.10 11.38 -18.62
C SER A 252 8.14 12.47 -19.11
N TYR A 253 7.26 12.94 -18.24
CA TYR A 253 6.30 14.01 -18.59
C TYR A 253 6.98 15.35 -18.90
N VAL A 254 8.03 15.68 -18.14
CA VAL A 254 8.81 16.92 -18.40
C VAL A 254 9.51 16.83 -19.75
N SER A 255 10.19 15.73 -20.04
CA SER A 255 10.92 15.54 -21.30
C SER A 255 9.97 15.58 -22.50
N GLU A 256 8.84 14.90 -22.43
CA GLU A 256 7.80 14.91 -23.49
C GLU A 256 7.22 16.32 -23.67
N ALA A 257 6.82 16.98 -22.58
CA ALA A 257 6.23 18.32 -22.66
C ALA A 257 7.20 19.36 -23.22
N VAL A 258 8.47 19.34 -22.78
CA VAL A 258 9.53 20.24 -23.31
C VAL A 258 9.70 20.04 -24.81
N ALA A 259 9.72 18.77 -25.26
CA ALA A 259 9.88 18.45 -26.70
C ALA A 259 8.64 18.86 -27.52
N GLU A 260 7.43 18.49 -27.10
CA GLU A 260 6.18 18.79 -27.82
C GLU A 260 5.88 20.30 -27.87
N LEU A 261 6.15 21.02 -26.77
CA LEU A 261 5.96 22.46 -26.68
C LEU A 261 7.14 23.25 -27.28
N LYS A 262 8.18 22.56 -27.74
CA LYS A 262 9.40 23.14 -28.34
C LYS A 262 10.07 24.19 -27.43
N ILE A 263 10.10 23.93 -26.12
CA ILE A 263 10.71 24.82 -25.14
C ILE A 263 12.23 24.63 -25.21
N ASN A 264 12.96 25.76 -25.30
CA ASN A 264 14.41 25.71 -25.24
C ASN A 264 14.88 25.59 -23.78
N ALA A 265 14.85 24.38 -23.26
CA ALA A 265 15.26 24.03 -21.91
C ALA A 265 16.16 22.80 -21.92
N ASP A 266 17.05 22.73 -20.93
CA ASP A 266 17.74 21.51 -20.55
C ASP A 266 16.92 20.73 -19.54
N VAL A 267 16.95 19.40 -19.62
CA VAL A 267 16.27 18.51 -18.67
C VAL A 267 17.30 17.62 -17.98
N LEU A 268 17.48 17.82 -16.68
CA LEU A 268 18.37 17.01 -15.85
C LEU A 268 17.56 16.07 -14.98
N LYS A 269 17.59 14.78 -15.30
CA LYS A 269 16.96 13.73 -14.49
C LYS A 269 17.91 13.28 -13.38
N ILE A 270 17.43 13.29 -12.16
CA ILE A 270 18.10 12.80 -10.96
C ILE A 270 17.59 11.38 -10.67
N ASP A 271 18.48 10.38 -10.75
CA ASP A 271 18.13 8.97 -10.48
C ASP A 271 18.15 8.65 -9.00
N MET A 272 19.04 9.32 -8.25
CA MET A 272 19.16 9.20 -6.79
C MET A 272 18.88 10.56 -6.13
N PRO A 273 17.60 10.86 -5.83
CA PRO A 273 17.22 12.14 -5.20
C PRO A 273 17.71 12.28 -3.75
N THR A 274 18.12 11.18 -3.11
CA THR A 274 18.67 11.17 -1.73
C THR A 274 19.87 10.23 -1.65
N PRO A 275 21.04 10.71 -1.13
CA PRO A 275 21.38 12.09 -0.83
C PRO A 275 21.65 12.91 -2.09
N LEU A 276 21.07 14.08 -2.20
CA LEU A 276 21.24 14.99 -3.32
C LEU A 276 22.60 15.71 -3.24
N PRO A 277 23.40 15.79 -4.31
CA PRO A 277 24.63 16.59 -4.36
C PRO A 277 24.31 18.07 -4.59
N TYR A 278 23.73 18.70 -3.56
CA TYR A 278 23.17 20.04 -3.63
C TYR A 278 24.21 21.13 -3.89
N ASN A 279 25.47 20.97 -3.47
CA ASN A 279 26.52 21.96 -3.71
C ASN A 279 26.79 22.09 -5.21
N GLU A 280 27.04 20.98 -5.87
CA GLU A 280 27.36 20.93 -7.31
C GLU A 280 26.13 21.33 -8.16
N LEU A 281 24.94 20.93 -7.73
CA LEU A 281 23.69 21.33 -8.40
C LEU A 281 23.42 22.83 -8.22
N ASN A 282 23.65 23.41 -7.04
CA ASN A 282 23.49 24.84 -6.84
C ASN A 282 24.47 25.65 -7.70
N GLU A 283 25.71 25.17 -7.89
CA GLU A 283 26.64 25.82 -8.83
C GLU A 283 26.13 25.72 -10.29
N LEU A 284 25.62 24.55 -10.70
CA LEU A 284 25.01 24.41 -12.01
C LEU A 284 23.80 25.36 -12.20
N CYS A 285 22.95 25.49 -11.18
CA CYS A 285 21.76 26.35 -11.23
C CYS A 285 22.10 27.81 -11.50
N LYS A 286 23.26 28.30 -11.05
CA LYS A 286 23.71 29.70 -11.29
C LYS A 286 23.93 29.99 -12.78
N SER A 287 24.18 29.00 -13.60
CA SER A 287 24.41 29.16 -15.04
C SER A 287 23.11 29.32 -15.87
N TYR A 288 21.94 29.20 -15.26
CA TYR A 288 20.64 29.30 -15.92
C TYR A 288 19.85 30.52 -15.42
N LYS A 289 19.05 31.13 -16.26
CA LYS A 289 18.15 32.22 -15.86
C LYS A 289 16.99 31.74 -14.99
N LYS A 290 16.48 30.55 -15.28
CA LYS A 290 15.39 29.92 -14.51
C LYS A 290 15.70 28.43 -14.34
N VAL A 291 15.52 27.95 -13.11
CA VAL A 291 15.59 26.52 -12.78
C VAL A 291 14.23 26.11 -12.25
N VAL A 292 13.66 25.05 -12.83
CA VAL A 292 12.35 24.55 -12.44
C VAL A 292 12.49 23.13 -11.92
N VAL A 293 12.09 22.90 -10.67
CA VAL A 293 12.14 21.57 -10.06
C VAL A 293 10.77 20.90 -10.19
N PHE A 294 10.74 19.80 -10.94
CA PHE A 294 9.55 18.98 -11.16
C PHE A 294 9.70 17.65 -10.43
N GLU A 295 8.91 17.45 -9.42
CA GLU A 295 8.94 16.25 -8.59
C GLU A 295 7.58 15.93 -8.00
N GLU A 296 7.32 14.65 -7.68
CA GLU A 296 6.07 14.20 -7.08
C GLU A 296 6.27 13.23 -5.92
N PRO A 297 5.34 13.21 -4.92
CA PRO A 297 4.28 14.19 -4.72
C PRO A 297 4.76 15.47 -3.99
N TYR A 298 5.81 15.39 -3.17
CA TYR A 298 6.27 16.49 -2.31
C TYR A 298 7.55 17.16 -2.84
N ALA A 299 7.88 18.30 -2.27
CA ALA A 299 9.16 18.96 -2.48
C ALA A 299 10.24 18.21 -1.68
N CYS A 300 11.03 17.37 -2.32
CA CYS A 300 12.13 16.63 -1.71
C CYS A 300 13.48 17.19 -2.15
N MET A 301 13.71 17.30 -3.48
CA MET A 301 14.94 17.87 -4.03
C MET A 301 14.96 19.40 -3.93
N GLU A 302 13.83 20.07 -4.18
CA GLU A 302 13.72 21.52 -4.10
C GLU A 302 14.10 22.05 -2.70
N GLU A 303 13.87 21.26 -1.65
CA GLU A 303 14.22 21.65 -0.27
C GLU A 303 15.73 21.77 -0.05
N ASP A 304 16.54 21.00 -0.79
CA ASP A 304 17.99 21.01 -0.68
C ASP A 304 18.66 22.03 -1.61
N LEU A 305 17.91 22.56 -2.57
CA LEU A 305 18.43 23.52 -3.55
C LEU A 305 18.20 24.96 -3.04
N SER A 306 19.14 25.85 -3.38
CA SER A 306 19.09 27.25 -2.98
C SER A 306 19.48 28.18 -4.13
N GLY A 307 18.67 29.23 -4.36
CA GLY A 307 18.90 30.24 -5.41
C GLY A 307 17.62 31.04 -5.69
N GLU A 308 17.74 32.30 -6.03
CA GLU A 308 16.61 33.18 -6.35
C GLU A 308 15.94 32.82 -7.68
N ASN A 309 16.67 32.09 -8.55
CA ASN A 309 16.21 31.61 -9.86
C ASN A 309 15.58 30.20 -9.82
N ILE A 310 15.39 29.60 -8.62
CA ILE A 310 14.85 28.26 -8.46
C ILE A 310 13.34 28.36 -8.16
N TYR A 311 12.56 27.66 -8.97
CA TYR A 311 11.11 27.60 -8.94
C TYR A 311 10.63 26.17 -8.81
N GLY A 312 9.60 25.95 -8.01
CA GLY A 312 9.04 24.62 -7.80
C GLY A 312 7.74 24.67 -7.01
N LYS A 313 7.53 23.65 -6.20
CA LYS A 313 6.35 23.52 -5.32
C LYS A 313 6.36 24.56 -4.19
N LYS A 314 7.51 24.86 -3.61
CA LYS A 314 7.68 25.85 -2.51
C LYS A 314 7.35 27.26 -2.98
N THR A 315 7.75 27.61 -4.18
CA THR A 315 7.46 28.92 -4.78
C THR A 315 6.05 29.01 -5.37
N GLY A 316 5.29 27.93 -5.39
CA GLY A 316 3.92 27.87 -5.90
C GLY A 316 3.79 27.84 -7.42
N HIS A 317 4.90 27.75 -8.16
CA HIS A 317 4.87 27.67 -9.63
C HIS A 317 4.57 26.28 -10.16
N VAL A 318 4.91 25.24 -9.40
CA VAL A 318 4.68 23.83 -9.70
C VAL A 318 3.57 23.27 -8.81
N HIS A 319 2.77 22.38 -9.36
CA HIS A 319 1.66 21.74 -8.64
C HIS A 319 2.14 21.05 -7.34
N LYS A 320 1.43 21.30 -6.22
CA LYS A 320 1.95 20.99 -4.88
C LYS A 320 1.76 19.54 -4.43
N ILE A 321 0.71 18.87 -4.89
CA ILE A 321 0.26 17.54 -4.41
C ILE A 321 -0.14 16.66 -5.59
N HIS A 322 -0.31 15.36 -5.35
CA HIS A 322 -0.77 14.36 -6.30
C HIS A 322 0.19 14.10 -7.47
N GLU A 323 -0.33 13.38 -8.45
CA GLU A 323 0.41 12.96 -9.64
C GLU A 323 0.75 14.11 -10.57
N PHE A 324 1.90 13.97 -11.25
CA PHE A 324 2.31 14.82 -12.35
C PHE A 324 1.72 14.32 -13.67
N GLY A 325 1.55 15.25 -14.62
CA GLY A 325 1.18 15.00 -16.00
C GLY A 325 1.71 16.14 -16.88
N LYS A 326 1.70 15.98 -18.20
CA LYS A 326 2.12 17.04 -19.14
C LYS A 326 1.29 18.31 -18.98
N ASP A 327 0.02 18.20 -18.60
CA ASP A 327 -0.86 19.32 -18.28
C ASP A 327 -0.32 20.18 -17.14
N LYS A 328 0.23 19.54 -16.10
CA LYS A 328 0.84 20.22 -14.94
C LYS A 328 2.19 20.86 -15.28
N VAL A 329 2.95 20.23 -16.18
CA VAL A 329 4.19 20.82 -16.71
C VAL A 329 3.87 22.09 -17.50
N PHE A 330 2.84 22.06 -18.37
CA PHE A 330 2.39 23.25 -19.10
C PHE A 330 1.96 24.37 -18.14
N GLU A 331 1.12 24.04 -17.14
CA GLU A 331 0.66 25.01 -16.12
C GLU A 331 1.85 25.68 -15.41
N ALA A 332 2.88 24.91 -15.05
CA ALA A 332 4.09 25.46 -14.44
C ALA A 332 4.82 26.45 -15.34
N PHE A 333 4.96 26.15 -16.63
CA PHE A 333 5.56 27.09 -17.59
C PHE A 333 4.72 28.34 -17.84
N VAL A 334 3.40 28.25 -17.76
CA VAL A 334 2.49 29.42 -17.79
C VAL A 334 2.68 30.26 -16.52
N ASN A 335 2.71 29.66 -15.36
CA ASN A 335 2.93 30.34 -14.07
C ASN A 335 4.27 31.09 -14.03
N LEU A 336 5.29 30.60 -14.73
CA LEU A 336 6.61 31.22 -14.87
C LEU A 336 6.69 32.27 -15.98
N GLY A 337 5.59 32.50 -16.71
CA GLY A 337 5.55 33.44 -17.84
C GLY A 337 6.33 32.97 -19.07
N ILE A 338 6.66 31.68 -19.16
CA ILE A 338 7.40 31.07 -20.28
C ILE A 338 6.44 30.77 -21.44
N LEU A 339 5.24 30.32 -21.13
CA LEU A 339 4.18 29.99 -22.08
C LEU A 339 2.94 30.86 -21.86
N LYS A 340 2.12 30.96 -22.92
CA LYS A 340 0.79 31.60 -22.90
C LYS A 340 -0.18 30.74 -23.69
N GLY A 341 -1.47 30.88 -23.41
CA GLY A 341 -2.53 30.22 -24.17
C GLY A 341 -3.20 29.06 -23.42
N GLU A 342 -4.02 28.31 -24.15
CA GLU A 342 -4.74 27.16 -23.60
C GLU A 342 -3.82 25.94 -23.49
N ASN A 343 -4.05 25.14 -22.47
CA ASN A 343 -3.30 23.92 -22.20
C ASN A 343 -3.64 22.82 -23.22
N PRO A 344 -2.72 22.45 -24.12
CA PRO A 344 -2.99 21.47 -25.18
C PRO A 344 -3.13 20.05 -24.64
N PHE A 345 -2.69 19.80 -23.41
CA PHE A 345 -2.72 18.49 -22.75
C PHE A 345 -3.96 18.29 -21.87
N LYS A 346 -4.82 19.30 -21.74
CA LYS A 346 -6.11 19.09 -21.06
C LYS A 346 -6.93 18.11 -21.88
N ALA A 347 -7.35 17.03 -21.23
CA ALA A 347 -8.27 16.07 -21.82
C ALA A 347 -9.46 16.83 -22.43
N SER A 348 -9.75 16.57 -23.72
CA SER A 348 -10.96 17.06 -24.37
C SER A 348 -12.13 16.74 -23.45
N LYS A 349 -12.96 17.73 -23.14
CA LYS A 349 -14.17 17.50 -22.35
C LYS A 349 -15.01 16.47 -23.11
N PHE A 350 -14.93 15.21 -22.71
CA PHE A 350 -15.96 14.22 -23.00
C PHE A 350 -17.22 14.62 -22.22
N SER A 351 -17.79 15.78 -22.59
CA SER A 351 -18.88 16.41 -21.88
C SER A 351 -20.25 15.83 -22.22
N ALA A 352 -20.31 14.82 -23.09
CA ALA A 352 -21.58 14.31 -23.59
C ALA A 352 -22.23 13.23 -22.70
N TYR A 353 -21.48 12.62 -21.78
CA TYR A 353 -22.02 11.52 -20.95
C TYR A 353 -21.66 11.73 -19.48
N GLU A 354 -22.65 11.99 -18.65
CA GLU A 354 -22.51 11.81 -17.20
C GLU A 354 -22.45 10.32 -16.90
N LEU A 355 -21.24 9.80 -16.71
CA LEU A 355 -21.07 8.42 -16.29
C LEU A 355 -21.58 8.25 -14.85
N PRO A 356 -22.37 7.20 -14.58
CA PRO A 356 -22.84 6.94 -13.23
C PRO A 356 -21.65 6.70 -12.30
N LYS A 357 -21.66 7.32 -11.12
CA LYS A 357 -20.67 7.08 -10.08
C LYS A 357 -20.72 5.60 -9.66
N ARG A 358 -19.57 4.94 -9.67
CA ARG A 358 -19.41 3.54 -9.24
C ARG A 358 -18.48 3.48 -8.03
N PRO A 359 -18.94 3.86 -6.82
CA PRO A 359 -18.11 3.76 -5.62
C PRO A 359 -17.75 2.29 -5.36
N PRO A 360 -16.57 2.03 -4.78
CA PRO A 360 -16.19 0.69 -4.35
C PRO A 360 -17.28 0.11 -3.44
N ASN A 361 -17.59 -1.17 -3.61
CA ASN A 361 -18.61 -1.87 -2.85
C ASN A 361 -18.16 -3.31 -2.55
N LEU A 362 -18.74 -3.92 -1.52
CA LEU A 362 -18.58 -5.34 -1.24
C LEU A 362 -19.04 -6.16 -2.45
N CYS A 363 -18.34 -7.25 -2.76
CA CYS A 363 -18.67 -8.14 -3.87
C CYS A 363 -20.11 -8.69 -3.73
N PRO A 364 -20.80 -9.03 -4.84
CA PRO A 364 -22.02 -9.84 -4.75
C PRO A 364 -21.73 -11.15 -4.01
N GLY A 365 -22.58 -11.49 -3.05
CA GLY A 365 -22.41 -12.69 -2.23
C GLY A 365 -21.31 -12.63 -1.16
N CYS A 366 -20.71 -11.48 -0.95
CA CYS A 366 -19.73 -11.31 0.12
C CYS A 366 -20.38 -11.48 1.49
N PRO A 367 -19.90 -12.43 2.33
CA PRO A 367 -20.46 -12.66 3.66
C PRO A 367 -20.38 -11.46 4.59
N HIS A 368 -19.38 -10.59 4.44
CA HIS A 368 -19.27 -9.36 5.22
C HIS A 368 -20.56 -8.52 5.14
N ARG A 369 -21.27 -8.55 4.02
CA ARG A 369 -22.50 -7.80 3.82
C ARG A 369 -23.58 -8.16 4.84
N ASP A 370 -23.78 -9.45 5.07
CA ASP A 370 -24.76 -9.96 6.02
C ASP A 370 -24.39 -9.62 7.46
N ILE A 371 -23.09 -9.74 7.75
CA ILE A 371 -22.56 -9.44 9.08
C ILE A 371 -22.76 -7.97 9.40
N PHE A 372 -22.39 -7.05 8.50
CA PHE A 372 -22.56 -5.61 8.73
C PHE A 372 -24.02 -5.18 8.76
N TYR A 373 -24.86 -5.76 7.90
CA TYR A 373 -26.30 -5.55 7.98
C TYR A 373 -26.85 -5.97 9.35
N SER A 374 -26.42 -7.13 9.85
CA SER A 374 -26.84 -7.65 11.16
C SER A 374 -26.32 -6.81 12.33
N ILE A 375 -25.08 -6.28 12.22
CA ILE A 375 -24.51 -5.33 13.20
C ILE A 375 -25.40 -4.09 13.30
N THR A 376 -25.71 -3.43 12.19
CA THR A 376 -26.54 -2.19 12.22
C THR A 376 -27.95 -2.42 12.71
N LYS A 377 -28.51 -3.62 12.49
CA LYS A 377 -29.84 -4.00 13.00
C LYS A 377 -29.86 -4.28 14.50
N THR A 378 -28.77 -4.92 15.00
CA THR A 378 -28.71 -5.35 16.41
C THR A 378 -28.28 -4.21 17.33
N PHE A 379 -27.27 -3.42 16.94
CA PHE A 379 -26.65 -2.42 17.80
C PHE A 379 -27.16 -0.98 17.57
N ARG A 380 -28.10 -0.76 16.70
CA ARG A 380 -28.79 0.53 16.40
C ARG A 380 -27.83 1.73 16.28
N THR A 381 -27.65 2.26 15.10
CA THR A 381 -26.69 3.33 14.74
C THR A 381 -26.69 4.55 15.68
N LYS A 382 -27.85 4.96 16.20
CA LYS A 382 -27.92 6.13 17.11
C LYS A 382 -27.37 5.88 18.52
N GLN A 383 -27.25 4.60 18.93
CA GLN A 383 -26.82 4.19 20.28
C GLN A 383 -25.46 3.51 20.29
N SER A 384 -24.80 3.44 19.13
CA SER A 384 -23.55 2.72 18.98
C SER A 384 -22.53 3.52 18.19
N ILE A 385 -21.25 3.17 18.36
CA ILE A 385 -20.12 3.67 17.57
C ILE A 385 -19.48 2.46 16.89
N TYR A 386 -19.28 2.56 15.57
CA TYR A 386 -18.68 1.50 14.76
C TYR A 386 -17.25 1.87 14.39
N ALA A 387 -16.28 1.33 15.14
CA ALA A 387 -14.86 1.45 14.83
C ALA A 387 -14.47 0.31 13.87
N SER A 388 -13.95 0.63 12.71
CA SER A 388 -13.51 -0.38 11.74
C SER A 388 -12.00 -0.27 11.47
N ASP A 389 -11.51 -1.18 10.69
CA ASP A 389 -10.10 -1.27 10.31
C ASP A 389 -9.94 -1.22 8.78
N ILE A 390 -8.71 -1.41 8.27
CA ILE A 390 -8.37 -1.34 6.85
C ILE A 390 -8.44 -2.74 6.22
N GLY A 391 -9.33 -2.91 5.26
CA GLY A 391 -9.56 -4.15 4.51
C GLY A 391 -10.86 -4.08 3.71
N CYS A 392 -11.29 -5.20 3.11
CA CYS A 392 -12.56 -5.25 2.35
C CYS A 392 -13.76 -4.79 3.17
N TYR A 393 -13.73 -5.00 4.47
CA TYR A 393 -14.78 -4.60 5.40
C TYR A 393 -14.95 -3.07 5.53
N THR A 394 -13.97 -2.24 5.15
CA THR A 394 -14.17 -0.77 5.05
C THR A 394 -15.27 -0.40 4.04
N LEU A 395 -15.55 -1.27 3.08
CA LEU A 395 -16.61 -1.05 2.10
C LEU A 395 -18.02 -1.14 2.70
N ALA A 396 -18.15 -1.60 3.95
CA ALA A 396 -19.39 -1.54 4.73
C ALA A 396 -19.80 -0.10 5.12
N LEU A 397 -18.98 0.90 4.83
CA LEU A 397 -19.34 2.32 4.85
C LEU A 397 -20.64 2.55 4.06
N ASN A 398 -20.83 1.85 2.95
CA ASN A 398 -22.04 1.93 2.14
C ASN A 398 -23.31 1.43 2.88
N GLN A 399 -23.16 0.62 3.94
CA GLN A 399 -24.26 0.10 4.77
C GLN A 399 -24.48 0.91 6.06
N ASN A 400 -23.78 2.05 6.22
CA ASN A 400 -23.75 2.85 7.45
C ASN A 400 -23.31 2.05 8.69
N ALA A 401 -22.40 1.11 8.49
CA ALA A 401 -21.88 0.21 9.53
C ALA A 401 -20.45 0.58 9.99
N ILE A 402 -19.98 1.78 9.61
CA ILE A 402 -18.67 2.31 9.94
C ILE A 402 -18.80 3.80 10.23
N ASP A 403 -18.33 4.21 11.39
CA ASP A 403 -18.21 5.63 11.78
C ASP A 403 -16.77 6.11 11.67
N HIS A 404 -15.80 5.21 11.87
CA HIS A 404 -14.38 5.55 11.92
C HIS A 404 -13.47 4.40 11.49
N PHE A 405 -12.38 4.73 10.82
CA PHE A 405 -11.18 3.91 10.65
C PHE A 405 -9.94 4.83 10.56
N LEU A 406 -8.75 4.33 10.92
CA LEU A 406 -7.51 5.13 10.93
C LEU A 406 -6.41 4.46 10.10
N CYS A 407 -5.80 3.43 10.63
CA CYS A 407 -4.75 2.63 9.99
C CYS A 407 -4.91 1.15 10.36
N MET A 408 -4.13 0.27 9.75
CA MET A 408 -4.22 -1.17 10.02
C MET A 408 -3.98 -1.48 11.50
N GLY A 409 -4.91 -2.21 12.13
CA GLY A 409 -4.90 -2.60 13.53
C GLY A 409 -5.47 -1.56 14.50
N ALA A 410 -5.84 -0.37 14.03
CA ALA A 410 -6.27 0.72 14.90
C ALA A 410 -7.69 0.55 15.47
N SER A 411 -8.55 -0.31 14.88
CA SER A 411 -9.95 -0.45 15.32
C SER A 411 -10.09 -0.80 16.80
N ILE A 412 -9.22 -1.65 17.32
CA ILE A 412 -9.24 -2.10 18.72
C ILE A 412 -8.85 -0.96 19.66
N SER A 413 -7.76 -0.24 19.37
CA SER A 413 -7.32 0.90 20.18
C SER A 413 -8.32 2.06 20.14
N THR A 414 -8.87 2.36 18.97
CA THR A 414 -9.86 3.42 18.84
C THR A 414 -11.18 3.05 19.51
N ALA A 415 -11.58 1.78 19.47
CA ALA A 415 -12.75 1.28 20.22
C ALA A 415 -12.54 1.43 21.74
N SER A 416 -11.34 1.13 22.24
CA SER A 416 -10.97 1.40 23.63
C SER A 416 -11.17 2.88 23.98
N GLY A 417 -10.62 3.78 23.17
CA GLY A 417 -10.77 5.23 23.37
C GLY A 417 -12.22 5.69 23.30
N PHE A 418 -12.99 5.20 22.33
CA PHE A 418 -14.42 5.53 22.19
C PHE A 418 -15.25 5.02 23.35
N SER A 419 -14.95 3.82 23.89
CA SER A 419 -15.69 3.27 25.03
C SER A 419 -15.46 4.08 26.31
N LEU A 420 -14.25 4.58 26.52
CA LEU A 420 -13.93 5.46 27.65
C LEU A 420 -14.59 6.84 27.51
N ALA A 421 -14.61 7.39 26.31
CA ALA A 421 -15.17 8.71 26.06
C ALA A 421 -16.71 8.73 25.98
N ASN A 422 -17.35 7.59 25.73
CA ASN A 422 -18.79 7.47 25.50
C ASN A 422 -19.37 6.27 26.27
N PRO A 423 -19.41 6.31 27.61
CA PRO A 423 -19.84 5.17 28.44
C PRO A 423 -21.30 4.75 28.20
N ASP A 424 -22.14 5.65 27.69
CA ASP A 424 -23.54 5.41 27.39
C ASP A 424 -23.78 4.75 26.02
N LYS A 425 -22.73 4.56 25.21
CA LYS A 425 -22.83 3.98 23.87
C LYS A 425 -22.17 2.60 23.81
N THR A 426 -22.77 1.73 23.01
CA THR A 426 -22.14 0.46 22.67
C THR A 426 -21.10 0.69 21.57
N VAL A 427 -19.84 0.37 21.84
CA VAL A 427 -18.79 0.42 20.83
C VAL A 427 -18.60 -0.95 20.21
N VAL A 428 -18.65 -1.03 18.87
CA VAL A 428 -18.44 -2.26 18.10
C VAL A 428 -17.24 -2.04 17.18
N ALA A 429 -16.19 -2.79 17.43
CA ALA A 429 -15.00 -2.83 16.59
C ALA A 429 -15.07 -3.97 15.58
N THR A 430 -14.61 -3.74 14.36
CA THR A 430 -14.46 -4.78 13.33
C THR A 430 -13.06 -4.77 12.75
N ILE A 431 -12.47 -5.96 12.57
CA ILE A 431 -11.13 -6.16 12.03
C ILE A 431 -11.09 -7.46 11.22
N GLY A 432 -10.29 -7.53 10.16
CA GLY A 432 -10.06 -8.79 9.43
C GLY A 432 -8.97 -9.65 10.08
N ASP A 433 -8.95 -10.93 9.74
CA ASP A 433 -7.98 -11.93 10.20
C ASP A 433 -6.51 -11.50 9.95
N SER A 434 -6.20 -11.15 8.72
CA SER A 434 -4.86 -10.67 8.34
C SER A 434 -4.46 -9.41 9.12
N THR A 435 -5.35 -8.44 9.25
CA THR A 435 -5.10 -7.20 9.99
C THR A 435 -5.00 -7.45 11.51
N PHE A 436 -5.75 -8.40 12.06
CA PHE A 436 -5.62 -8.82 13.45
C PHE A 436 -4.24 -9.41 13.74
N LEU A 437 -3.76 -10.30 12.88
CA LEU A 437 -2.41 -10.88 12.98
C LEU A 437 -1.31 -9.85 12.72
N HIS A 438 -1.58 -8.85 11.87
CA HIS A 438 -0.63 -7.78 11.56
C HIS A 438 -0.33 -6.89 12.78
N SER A 439 -1.36 -6.36 13.43
CA SER A 439 -1.20 -5.39 14.53
C SER A 439 -2.37 -5.34 15.52
N GLY A 440 -3.30 -6.31 15.49
CA GLY A 440 -4.44 -6.36 16.40
C GLY A 440 -4.14 -7.00 17.76
N MET A 441 -3.13 -7.85 17.88
CA MET A 441 -2.80 -8.55 19.12
C MET A 441 -2.36 -7.62 20.27
N PRO A 442 -1.36 -6.71 20.09
CA PRO A 442 -0.97 -5.80 21.16
C PRO A 442 -2.11 -4.92 21.69
N PRO A 443 -2.94 -4.28 20.86
CA PRO A 443 -4.08 -3.50 21.34
C PRO A 443 -5.15 -4.35 22.02
N LEU A 444 -5.35 -5.63 21.65
CA LEU A 444 -6.25 -6.52 22.36
C LEU A 444 -5.71 -6.83 23.77
N ILE A 445 -4.43 -7.15 23.90
CA ILE A 445 -3.77 -7.36 25.19
C ILE A 445 -3.94 -6.13 26.09
N ASN A 446 -3.69 -4.92 25.52
CA ASN A 446 -3.87 -3.67 26.25
C ASN A 446 -5.33 -3.48 26.71
N ALA A 447 -6.30 -3.73 25.83
CA ALA A 447 -7.72 -3.57 26.14
C ALA A 447 -8.17 -4.54 27.27
N VAL A 448 -7.70 -5.77 27.25
CA VAL A 448 -7.99 -6.77 28.32
C VAL A 448 -7.34 -6.34 29.64
N TYR A 449 -6.06 -5.97 29.59
CA TYR A 449 -5.31 -5.54 30.78
C TYR A 449 -5.94 -4.31 31.44
N GLN A 450 -6.38 -3.33 30.63
CA GLN A 450 -7.01 -2.08 31.10
C GLN A 450 -8.53 -2.21 31.33
N LYS A 451 -9.14 -3.37 31.05
CA LYS A 451 -10.58 -3.64 31.17
C LYS A 451 -11.43 -2.67 30.34
N HIS A 452 -11.02 -2.35 29.11
CA HIS A 452 -11.82 -1.52 28.21
C HIS A 452 -13.01 -2.32 27.67
N LYS A 453 -14.24 -1.77 27.78
CA LYS A 453 -15.47 -2.48 27.47
C LYS A 453 -15.99 -2.12 26.07
N PHE A 454 -15.87 -3.04 25.12
CA PHE A 454 -16.40 -2.94 23.75
C PHE A 454 -16.61 -4.34 23.15
N ILE A 455 -17.27 -4.41 22.00
CA ILE A 455 -17.40 -5.65 21.23
C ILE A 455 -16.38 -5.62 20.09
N LEU A 456 -15.57 -6.68 19.96
CA LEU A 456 -14.65 -6.90 18.85
C LEU A 456 -15.15 -8.06 17.99
N ILE A 457 -15.34 -7.81 16.68
CA ILE A 457 -15.70 -8.83 15.71
C ILE A 457 -14.55 -8.99 14.74
N ILE A 458 -13.87 -10.14 14.81
CA ILE A 458 -12.80 -10.53 13.89
C ILE A 458 -13.44 -11.28 12.71
N LEU A 459 -13.27 -10.74 11.52
CA LEU A 459 -13.82 -11.26 10.27
C LEU A 459 -12.76 -12.14 9.59
N ASP A 460 -12.80 -13.43 9.86
CA ASP A 460 -11.86 -14.40 9.31
C ASP A 460 -12.35 -14.93 7.98
N ASN A 461 -11.71 -14.49 6.90
CA ASN A 461 -11.97 -14.97 5.54
C ASN A 461 -10.81 -15.77 4.94
N SER A 462 -9.81 -16.10 5.77
CA SER A 462 -8.63 -16.91 5.46
C SER A 462 -7.78 -16.38 4.31
N THR A 463 -7.86 -15.06 4.02
CA THR A 463 -7.08 -14.46 2.93
C THR A 463 -6.97 -12.95 3.05
N THR A 464 -5.83 -12.38 2.65
CA THR A 464 -5.64 -10.94 2.47
C THR A 464 -6.29 -10.51 1.14
N ALA A 465 -7.64 -10.46 1.14
CA ALA A 465 -8.44 -10.41 -0.08
C ALA A 465 -8.23 -9.14 -0.93
N MET A 466 -8.10 -7.98 -0.28
CA MET A 466 -8.08 -6.67 -0.95
C MET A 466 -6.85 -6.46 -1.85
N THR A 467 -5.73 -7.07 -1.52
CA THR A 467 -4.43 -6.85 -2.19
C THR A 467 -4.01 -7.99 -3.14
N GLY A 468 -4.88 -8.97 -3.37
CA GLY A 468 -4.61 -10.04 -4.33
C GLY A 468 -4.77 -11.46 -3.77
N ARG A 469 -5.44 -11.62 -2.65
CA ARG A 469 -5.76 -12.92 -2.00
C ARG A 469 -4.52 -13.69 -1.56
N GLN A 470 -3.56 -13.00 -0.97
CA GLN A 470 -2.41 -13.64 -0.34
C GLN A 470 -2.88 -14.51 0.84
N THR A 471 -2.20 -15.62 1.04
CA THR A 471 -2.48 -16.56 2.13
C THR A 471 -2.17 -15.92 3.48
N THR A 472 -3.06 -16.07 4.46
CA THR A 472 -2.83 -15.63 5.84
C THR A 472 -1.98 -16.64 6.61
N PRO A 473 -1.28 -16.23 7.70
CA PRO A 473 -0.52 -17.16 8.53
C PRO A 473 -1.37 -18.33 9.07
N GLU A 474 -2.62 -18.08 9.46
CA GLU A 474 -3.53 -19.12 9.94
C GLU A 474 -3.79 -20.19 8.87
N ARG A 475 -4.09 -19.76 7.63
CA ARG A 475 -4.31 -20.69 6.52
C ARG A 475 -3.04 -21.41 6.06
N ALA A 476 -1.90 -20.72 6.11
CA ALA A 476 -0.62 -21.26 5.63
C ALA A 476 -0.08 -22.37 6.55
N SER A 477 -0.17 -22.17 7.87
CA SER A 477 0.41 -23.11 8.84
C SER A 477 -0.58 -24.20 9.26
N GLY A 478 -1.88 -23.90 9.32
CA GLY A 478 -2.89 -24.74 9.93
C GLY A 478 -2.82 -24.86 11.45
N ASP A 479 -1.74 -24.38 12.06
CA ASP A 479 -1.49 -24.48 13.51
C ASP A 479 -1.87 -23.18 14.26
N ILE A 480 -1.82 -22.06 13.58
CA ILE A 480 -2.22 -20.76 14.12
C ILE A 480 -3.74 -20.68 14.11
N ASP A 481 -4.37 -20.44 15.26
CA ASP A 481 -5.82 -20.28 15.42
C ASP A 481 -6.12 -18.97 16.16
N ILE A 482 -6.77 -18.06 15.48
CA ILE A 482 -7.14 -16.73 16.00
C ILE A 482 -7.97 -16.85 17.28
N LYS A 483 -8.88 -17.83 17.38
CA LYS A 483 -9.66 -18.06 18.59
C LYS A 483 -8.74 -18.39 19.78
N LYS A 484 -7.81 -19.31 19.61
CA LYS A 484 -6.84 -19.67 20.66
C LYS A 484 -5.95 -18.48 21.06
N LEU A 485 -5.55 -17.63 20.09
CA LEU A 485 -4.80 -16.41 20.37
C LEU A 485 -5.60 -15.44 21.24
N VAL A 486 -6.87 -15.24 20.94
CA VAL A 486 -7.79 -14.42 21.73
C VAL A 486 -7.97 -15.00 23.14
N GLU A 487 -8.22 -16.31 23.24
CA GLU A 487 -8.36 -17.01 24.52
C GLU A 487 -7.07 -16.99 25.35
N GLY A 488 -5.91 -17.01 24.69
CA GLY A 488 -4.61 -16.82 25.34
C GLY A 488 -4.41 -15.45 25.98
N CYS A 489 -5.21 -14.44 25.58
CA CYS A 489 -5.26 -13.14 26.26
C CYS A 489 -6.10 -13.16 27.56
N GLY A 490 -6.65 -14.30 27.96
CA GLY A 490 -7.42 -14.47 29.20
C GLY A 490 -8.89 -14.11 29.10
N ILE A 491 -9.46 -14.03 27.91
CA ILE A 491 -10.89 -13.74 27.64
C ILE A 491 -11.52 -14.82 26.79
N LYS A 492 -12.84 -15.01 26.96
CA LYS A 492 -13.61 -15.95 26.14
C LYS A 492 -13.74 -15.41 24.72
N CYS A 493 -13.47 -16.27 23.74
CA CYS A 493 -13.75 -16.00 22.34
C CYS A 493 -15.06 -16.68 21.89
N HIS A 494 -15.98 -15.89 21.37
CA HIS A 494 -17.19 -16.41 20.73
C HIS A 494 -16.88 -16.74 19.27
N GLU A 495 -17.36 -17.90 18.78
CA GLU A 495 -17.07 -18.35 17.41
C GLU A 495 -18.38 -18.58 16.65
N TYR A 496 -18.40 -18.14 15.40
CA TYR A 496 -19.53 -18.35 14.50
C TYR A 496 -19.02 -18.74 13.11
N PHE A 497 -19.44 -19.92 12.65
CA PHE A 497 -19.24 -20.36 11.29
C PHE A 497 -20.40 -19.82 10.46
N TYR A 498 -20.09 -18.85 9.62
CA TYR A 498 -21.09 -18.14 8.84
C TYR A 498 -21.82 -19.06 7.87
N GLU A 499 -23.13 -18.96 7.87
CA GLU A 499 -24.05 -19.50 6.88
C GLU A 499 -24.82 -18.32 6.24
N PRO A 500 -25.22 -18.40 4.95
CA PRO A 500 -25.96 -17.34 4.27
C PRO A 500 -27.43 -17.27 4.74
N ASP A 501 -27.62 -17.02 6.02
CA ASP A 501 -28.89 -16.89 6.73
C ASP A 501 -28.81 -15.69 7.68
N LEU A 502 -29.51 -14.62 7.31
CA LEU A 502 -29.54 -13.37 8.10
C LEU A 502 -30.19 -13.58 9.49
N ASN A 503 -31.17 -14.47 9.63
CA ASN A 503 -31.82 -14.72 10.92
C ASN A 503 -30.81 -15.36 11.90
N LYS A 504 -30.02 -16.34 11.44
CA LYS A 504 -28.96 -16.96 12.24
C LYS A 504 -27.88 -15.94 12.62
N THR A 505 -27.44 -15.13 11.65
CA THR A 505 -26.44 -14.09 11.90
C THR A 505 -26.94 -13.03 12.88
N MET A 506 -28.19 -12.57 12.75
CA MET A 506 -28.79 -11.65 13.71
C MET A 506 -28.97 -12.27 15.11
N LEU A 507 -29.29 -13.56 15.20
CA LEU A 507 -29.37 -14.26 16.47
C LEU A 507 -28.01 -14.30 17.18
N PHE A 508 -26.95 -14.60 16.44
CA PHE A 508 -25.58 -14.56 16.96
C PHE A 508 -25.22 -13.15 17.47
N MET A 509 -25.51 -12.10 16.70
CA MET A 509 -25.27 -10.71 17.12
C MET A 509 -26.02 -10.31 18.39
N LYS A 510 -27.25 -10.80 18.56
CA LYS A 510 -28.04 -10.61 19.81
C LYS A 510 -27.34 -11.32 20.99
N GLY A 511 -26.80 -12.51 20.79
CA GLY A 511 -25.99 -13.22 21.78
C GLY A 511 -24.77 -12.43 22.21
N LEU A 512 -24.04 -11.83 21.26
CA LEU A 512 -22.89 -10.97 21.56
C LEU A 512 -23.30 -9.71 22.35
N LYS A 513 -24.46 -9.12 22.01
CA LYS A 513 -25.00 -7.98 22.75
C LYS A 513 -25.29 -8.35 24.20
N SER A 514 -25.94 -9.49 24.44
CA SER A 514 -26.19 -9.99 25.78
C SER A 514 -24.91 -10.29 26.55
N ALA A 515 -23.90 -10.88 25.90
CA ALA A 515 -22.59 -11.10 26.52
C ALA A 515 -21.92 -9.78 26.91
N TYR A 516 -21.99 -8.76 26.05
CA TYR A 516 -21.45 -7.43 26.32
C TYR A 516 -22.14 -6.73 27.51
N GLU A 517 -23.46 -6.84 27.61
CA GLU A 517 -24.21 -6.25 28.73
C GLU A 517 -23.76 -6.81 30.11
N ASN A 518 -23.30 -8.05 30.12
CA ASN A 518 -22.84 -8.77 31.32
C ASN A 518 -21.31 -8.85 31.48
N SER A 519 -20.54 -8.11 30.68
CA SER A 519 -19.06 -8.14 30.71
C SER A 519 -18.49 -6.84 31.25
N GLU A 520 -17.32 -6.93 31.90
CA GLU A 520 -16.49 -5.79 32.32
C GLU A 520 -15.20 -5.67 31.47
N VAL A 521 -15.01 -6.57 30.48
CA VAL A 521 -13.85 -6.65 29.60
C VAL A 521 -14.32 -6.71 28.14
N PRO A 522 -13.44 -6.60 27.14
CA PRO A 522 -13.85 -6.75 25.75
C PRO A 522 -14.59 -8.08 25.51
N VAL A 523 -15.67 -8.04 24.74
CA VAL A 523 -16.34 -9.25 24.21
C VAL A 523 -15.85 -9.47 22.80
N VAL A 524 -15.18 -10.60 22.56
CA VAL A 524 -14.56 -10.90 21.28
C VAL A 524 -15.26 -12.05 20.59
N ALA A 525 -15.50 -11.87 19.29
CA ALA A 525 -16.04 -12.91 18.42
C ALA A 525 -15.16 -13.07 17.17
N VAL A 526 -14.96 -14.31 16.75
CA VAL A 526 -14.41 -14.68 15.45
C VAL A 526 -15.54 -15.20 14.57
N ILE A 527 -15.74 -14.58 13.41
CA ILE A 527 -16.72 -15.04 12.41
C ILE A 527 -15.94 -15.61 11.23
N ARG A 528 -16.03 -16.93 11.06
CA ARG A 528 -15.31 -17.68 10.05
C ARG A 528 -16.13 -17.81 8.78
N GLN A 529 -15.53 -17.44 7.66
CA GLN A 529 -16.16 -17.46 6.35
C GLN A 529 -15.09 -17.42 5.25
N PHE A 530 -15.29 -18.10 4.16
CA PHE A 530 -14.38 -17.94 3.02
C PHE A 530 -14.74 -16.71 2.19
N CYS A 531 -13.71 -16.05 1.65
CA CYS A 531 -13.90 -15.02 0.64
C CYS A 531 -14.65 -15.60 -0.57
N ILE A 532 -15.70 -14.94 -1.04
CA ILE A 532 -16.49 -15.42 -2.21
C ILE A 532 -15.64 -15.58 -3.49
N LEU A 533 -14.52 -14.89 -3.55
CA LEU A 533 -13.56 -14.97 -4.67
C LEU A 533 -12.49 -16.06 -4.45
N ASP A 534 -12.50 -16.74 -3.31
CA ASP A 534 -11.59 -17.85 -3.04
C ASP A 534 -12.10 -19.11 -3.73
N LYS A 535 -11.37 -19.56 -4.75
CA LYS A 535 -11.76 -20.71 -5.57
C LYS A 535 -11.68 -22.06 -4.84
N GLU A 536 -10.85 -22.15 -3.81
CA GLU A 536 -10.65 -23.37 -3.02
C GLU A 536 -11.68 -23.51 -1.90
N GLY A 537 -11.98 -22.40 -1.22
CA GLY A 537 -12.88 -22.38 -0.06
C GLY A 537 -14.33 -22.04 -0.39
N SER A 538 -14.59 -21.38 -1.51
CA SER A 538 -15.94 -20.95 -1.90
C SER A 538 -16.45 -21.65 -3.14
N LYS A 539 -17.53 -22.42 -2.99
CA LYS A 539 -18.26 -23.03 -4.13
C LYS A 539 -19.43 -22.11 -4.50
N ILE A 540 -19.34 -21.44 -5.65
CA ILE A 540 -20.42 -20.61 -6.17
C ILE A 540 -21.52 -21.52 -6.74
N PRO A 541 -22.74 -21.52 -6.19
CA PRO A 541 -23.84 -22.33 -6.70
C PRO A 541 -24.24 -21.94 -8.13
N GLN A 542 -24.73 -22.92 -8.92
CA GLN A 542 -25.25 -22.70 -10.26
C GLN A 542 -26.74 -22.27 -10.21
N ILE A 543 -27.01 -21.29 -9.37
CA ILE A 543 -28.35 -20.70 -9.17
C ILE A 543 -28.22 -19.17 -9.11
N TYR A 544 -29.35 -18.49 -9.27
CA TYR A 544 -29.46 -17.05 -9.03
C TYR A 544 -30.82 -16.74 -8.38
N ALA A 545 -30.86 -15.63 -7.64
CA ALA A 545 -32.11 -15.16 -7.06
C ALA A 545 -32.91 -14.33 -8.07
N THR A 546 -34.22 -14.42 -7.99
CA THR A 546 -35.18 -13.58 -8.74
C THR A 546 -36.15 -12.92 -7.77
N VAL A 547 -36.91 -11.94 -8.24
CA VAL A 547 -37.90 -11.24 -7.44
C VAL A 547 -39.30 -11.48 -7.99
N ASN A 548 -40.21 -11.89 -7.15
CA ASN A 548 -41.64 -11.90 -7.44
C ASN A 548 -42.18 -10.47 -7.25
N GLU A 549 -42.40 -9.77 -8.37
CA GLU A 549 -42.81 -8.35 -8.37
C GLU A 549 -44.13 -8.12 -7.62
N ALA A 550 -45.07 -9.10 -7.63
CA ALA A 550 -46.33 -8.99 -6.92
C ALA A 550 -46.16 -8.96 -5.40
N LYS A 551 -45.14 -9.61 -4.86
CA LYS A 551 -44.80 -9.60 -3.44
C LYS A 551 -43.91 -8.43 -3.03
N CYS A 552 -43.29 -7.73 -3.98
CA CYS A 552 -42.40 -6.61 -3.68
C CYS A 552 -43.16 -5.37 -3.25
N VAL A 553 -42.96 -4.92 -2.01
CA VAL A 553 -43.60 -3.75 -1.40
C VAL A 553 -42.74 -2.48 -1.40
N GLU A 554 -41.67 -2.44 -2.17
CA GLU A 554 -40.81 -1.25 -2.38
C GLU A 554 -40.24 -0.66 -1.08
N CYS A 555 -39.98 -1.50 -0.08
CA CYS A 555 -39.51 -1.08 1.25
C CYS A 555 -38.04 -0.62 1.34
N ASP A 556 -37.32 -0.61 0.24
CA ASP A 556 -35.90 -0.21 0.10
C ASP A 556 -34.91 -0.96 1.00
N THR A 557 -35.31 -2.12 1.53
CA THR A 557 -34.43 -2.89 2.42
C THR A 557 -33.25 -3.50 1.65
N CYS A 558 -33.50 -4.06 0.47
CA CYS A 558 -32.51 -4.81 -0.30
C CYS A 558 -31.56 -3.91 -1.13
N VAL A 559 -32.07 -2.85 -1.75
CA VAL A 559 -31.25 -1.93 -2.56
C VAL A 559 -30.64 -0.83 -1.70
N GLY A 560 -31.42 -0.15 -0.86
CA GLY A 560 -30.96 1.00 -0.10
C GLY A 560 -30.21 0.69 1.18
N LYS A 561 -30.54 -0.42 1.88
CA LYS A 561 -29.94 -0.76 3.19
C LYS A 561 -28.95 -1.92 3.10
N TYR A 562 -29.35 -3.02 2.47
CA TYR A 562 -28.50 -4.20 2.30
C TYR A 562 -27.46 -4.00 1.19
N LYS A 563 -27.82 -3.27 0.12
CA LYS A 563 -26.93 -2.80 -0.97
C LYS A 563 -26.15 -3.90 -1.69
N CYS A 564 -26.82 -4.99 -2.07
CA CYS A 564 -26.21 -6.00 -2.92
C CYS A 564 -25.99 -5.42 -4.32
N PRO A 565 -24.78 -5.51 -4.92
CA PRO A 565 -24.51 -4.96 -6.26
C PRO A 565 -25.30 -5.61 -7.39
N ALA A 566 -25.83 -6.84 -7.17
CA ALA A 566 -26.69 -7.53 -8.12
C ALA A 566 -28.14 -7.02 -8.09
N MET A 567 -28.51 -6.14 -7.16
CA MET A 567 -29.87 -5.64 -6.96
C MET A 567 -29.98 -4.19 -7.42
N SER A 568 -31.00 -3.89 -8.19
CA SER A 568 -31.34 -2.53 -8.65
C SER A 568 -32.86 -2.37 -8.74
N TYR A 569 -33.33 -1.15 -9.01
CA TYR A 569 -34.73 -0.91 -9.35
C TYR A 569 -34.96 -0.97 -10.86
N ASN A 570 -36.07 -1.55 -11.28
CA ASN A 570 -36.56 -1.48 -12.65
C ASN A 570 -37.38 -0.18 -12.88
N GLU A 571 -37.89 0.03 -14.09
CA GLU A 571 -38.68 1.21 -14.45
C GLU A 571 -39.97 1.41 -13.63
N ARG A 572 -40.48 0.32 -13.04
CA ARG A 572 -41.66 0.34 -12.15
C ARG A 572 -41.29 0.50 -10.68
N HIS A 573 -40.04 0.85 -10.39
CA HIS A 573 -39.52 0.97 -9.03
C HIS A 573 -39.55 -0.35 -8.22
N LYS A 574 -39.73 -1.49 -8.88
CA LYS A 574 -39.61 -2.82 -8.29
C LYS A 574 -38.16 -3.30 -8.29
N VAL A 575 -37.80 -4.10 -7.30
CA VAL A 575 -36.47 -4.68 -7.24
C VAL A 575 -36.28 -5.71 -8.35
N GLN A 576 -35.16 -5.63 -9.04
CA GLN A 576 -34.70 -6.63 -9.99
C GLN A 576 -33.30 -7.11 -9.64
N ILE A 577 -32.95 -8.32 -10.06
CA ILE A 577 -31.64 -8.93 -9.83
C ILE A 577 -30.97 -9.18 -11.18
N ASP A 578 -29.75 -8.72 -11.34
CA ASP A 578 -28.92 -9.04 -12.47
C ASP A 578 -28.39 -10.48 -12.33
N PRO A 579 -28.78 -11.43 -13.18
CA PRO A 579 -28.37 -12.82 -13.08
C PRO A 579 -26.87 -13.04 -13.34
N PHE A 580 -26.21 -12.13 -14.08
CA PHE A 580 -24.76 -12.19 -14.33
C PHE A 580 -23.94 -11.75 -13.11
N LEU A 581 -24.45 -10.80 -12.34
CA LEU A 581 -23.81 -10.35 -11.11
C LEU A 581 -24.18 -11.24 -9.90
N CYS A 582 -25.34 -11.88 -9.92
CA CYS A 582 -25.78 -12.73 -8.81
C CYS A 582 -24.92 -14.00 -8.70
N THR A 583 -24.27 -14.18 -7.55
CA THR A 583 -23.44 -15.36 -7.24
C THR A 583 -24.26 -16.57 -6.74
N GLY A 584 -25.56 -16.42 -6.54
CA GLY A 584 -26.40 -17.52 -6.00
C GLY A 584 -26.17 -17.81 -4.51
N CYS A 585 -25.56 -16.90 -3.76
CA CYS A 585 -25.25 -17.09 -2.33
C CYS A 585 -26.49 -17.31 -1.43
N SER A 586 -27.69 -17.02 -1.92
CA SER A 586 -28.97 -17.18 -1.24
C SER A 586 -29.20 -16.34 0.03
N ALA A 587 -28.27 -15.48 0.42
CA ALA A 587 -28.39 -14.65 1.63
C ALA A 587 -29.64 -13.75 1.65
N CYS A 588 -30.11 -13.29 0.48
CA CYS A 588 -31.32 -12.49 0.36
C CYS A 588 -32.61 -13.28 0.66
N ILE A 589 -32.58 -14.62 0.58
CA ILE A 589 -33.70 -15.50 0.85
C ILE A 589 -33.85 -15.77 2.35
N GLY A 590 -32.72 -15.79 3.06
CA GLY A 590 -32.64 -16.05 4.49
C GLY A 590 -33.09 -14.88 5.40
N GLY A 591 -34.23 -14.24 5.12
CA GLY A 591 -34.84 -13.24 6.03
C GLY A 591 -34.55 -11.76 5.68
N LEU A 592 -34.05 -11.44 4.48
CA LEU A 592 -33.85 -10.05 4.05
C LEU A 592 -35.19 -9.36 3.69
N CYS A 593 -36.02 -10.06 2.90
CA CYS A 593 -37.29 -9.50 2.44
C CYS A 593 -38.42 -9.72 3.46
N PRO A 594 -39.11 -8.67 3.93
CA PRO A 594 -40.19 -8.81 4.89
C PRO A 594 -41.45 -9.52 4.32
N THR A 595 -41.55 -9.64 3.00
CA THR A 595 -42.67 -10.25 2.28
C THR A 595 -42.29 -11.51 1.49
N ASP A 596 -41.08 -12.05 1.72
CA ASP A 596 -40.57 -13.24 1.03
C ASP A 596 -40.71 -13.17 -0.50
N ALA A 597 -40.33 -12.02 -1.08
CA ALA A 597 -40.42 -11.79 -2.52
C ALA A 597 -39.28 -12.43 -3.34
N PHE A 598 -38.22 -12.95 -2.70
CA PHE A 598 -37.10 -13.59 -3.41
C PHE A 598 -37.37 -15.06 -3.69
N GLU A 599 -37.05 -15.49 -4.89
CA GLU A 599 -37.14 -16.87 -5.38
C GLU A 599 -35.84 -17.31 -5.99
N VAL A 600 -35.56 -18.62 -6.06
CA VAL A 600 -34.33 -19.19 -6.65
C VAL A 600 -34.63 -19.78 -8.02
N ARG A 601 -33.71 -19.57 -8.99
CA ARG A 601 -33.72 -20.22 -10.30
C ARG A 601 -32.34 -20.82 -10.62
N SER A 602 -32.32 -21.85 -11.42
CA SER A 602 -31.08 -22.42 -11.98
C SER A 602 -30.47 -21.46 -13.02
N LYS A 603 -29.15 -21.38 -13.07
CA LYS A 603 -28.40 -20.66 -14.10
C LYS A 603 -28.41 -21.42 -15.41
#